data_42d442e7c61369f81acf8cb7c488788b
#
_entry.id   42d442e7c61369f81acf8cb7c488788b
#
_cell.length_a   1.000
_cell.length_b   1.000
_cell.length_c   1.000
_cell.angle_alpha   90.00
_cell.angle_beta   90.00
_cell.angle_gamma   90.00
#
_symmetry.space_group_name_H-M   'P 1'
#
loop_
_entity.id
_entity.type
_entity.pdbx_description
1 polymer ?
#
loop_
_entity_poly.entity_id
_entity_poly.type
_entity_poly.pdbx_seq_one_letter_code
_entity_poly.pdbx_strand_id
1 'polypeptide(L)'
;MAVGKEIRTKIGSIKNTQKITRAMEMVAASKMRKTKDRMQATRPYSKKIGVIIKHLAQANPEYKHPYLIAREVKRIGVILVGSDRGLCGGLNSNLFRKMLTQLIQWDKENIEVDVCTIGTKASGFFSNLKVNLVGQASKLGDSPHLQDIVGVIKIMLDSYEAGRIDQLYIVSNEFVNTMTQRPTVEQLLPVVACELDENLSGHWDYIYEPDAKDVLDYLLNRFIESKVYQGLVENNACEQAARMVAMKSASDNAGNLIGELQLIYNKARQAAITQEISEIVAGAAAV
;
A
#
# COMPACT_ATOMS: atom_id res chain seq x y z
N MET A 1 -11.61 -47.06 -8.54
CA MET A 1 -10.15 -46.69 -8.59
C MET A 1 -9.86 -45.30 -9.16
N ALA A 2 -10.56 -44.77 -10.18
CA ALA A 2 -10.30 -43.44 -10.77
C ALA A 2 -10.43 -42.28 -9.76
N VAL A 3 -11.50 -42.24 -8.96
CA VAL A 3 -11.79 -41.23 -7.96
C VAL A 3 -10.68 -41.11 -6.90
N GLY A 4 -10.16 -42.23 -6.40
CA GLY A 4 -9.08 -42.23 -5.41
C GLY A 4 -7.77 -41.64 -5.94
N LYS A 5 -7.45 -41.89 -7.21
CA LYS A 5 -6.26 -41.33 -7.87
C LYS A 5 -6.39 -39.81 -8.02
N GLU A 6 -7.55 -39.30 -8.40
CA GLU A 6 -7.82 -37.86 -8.52
C GLU A 6 -7.68 -37.13 -7.19
N ILE A 7 -8.27 -37.65 -6.12
CA ILE A 7 -8.17 -37.05 -4.78
C ILE A 7 -6.72 -37.04 -4.30
N ARG A 8 -5.96 -38.11 -4.52
CA ARG A 8 -4.53 -38.17 -4.17
C ARG A 8 -3.71 -37.13 -4.93
N THR A 9 -4.01 -36.89 -6.22
CA THR A 9 -3.36 -35.83 -7.01
C THR A 9 -3.69 -34.45 -6.47
N LYS A 10 -4.96 -34.18 -6.11
CA LYS A 10 -5.39 -32.93 -5.46
C LYS A 10 -4.65 -32.70 -4.12
N ILE A 11 -4.55 -33.71 -3.28
CA ILE A 11 -3.80 -33.63 -2.02
C ILE A 11 -2.34 -33.24 -2.29
N GLY A 12 -1.71 -33.85 -3.30
CA GLY A 12 -0.34 -33.54 -3.70
C GLY A 12 -0.17 -32.08 -4.13
N SER A 13 -1.08 -31.56 -4.96
CA SER A 13 -1.09 -30.18 -5.43
C SER A 13 -1.25 -29.18 -4.27
N ILE A 14 -2.22 -29.43 -3.36
CA ILE A 14 -2.46 -28.56 -2.21
C ILE A 14 -1.26 -28.58 -1.24
N LYS A 15 -0.62 -29.73 -1.01
CA LYS A 15 0.60 -29.83 -0.22
C LYS A 15 1.74 -28.99 -0.80
N ASN A 16 1.89 -28.96 -2.11
CA ASN A 16 2.87 -28.12 -2.77
C ASN A 16 2.54 -26.62 -2.60
N THR A 17 1.27 -26.25 -2.78
CA THR A 17 0.81 -24.87 -2.54
C THR A 17 1.06 -24.46 -1.09
N GLN A 18 0.78 -25.32 -0.11
CA GLN A 18 1.05 -25.08 1.31
C GLN A 18 2.53 -24.82 1.59
N LYS A 19 3.44 -25.58 0.97
CA LYS A 19 4.88 -25.36 1.11
C LYS A 19 5.30 -23.99 0.55
N ILE A 20 4.74 -23.61 -0.59
CA ILE A 20 5.01 -22.32 -1.23
C ILE A 20 4.51 -21.18 -0.36
N THR A 21 3.25 -21.22 0.12
CA THR A 21 2.68 -20.17 0.96
C THR A 21 3.44 -20.03 2.28
N ARG A 22 3.87 -21.13 2.90
CA ARG A 22 4.69 -21.11 4.10
C ARG A 22 6.07 -20.51 3.87
N ALA A 23 6.70 -20.81 2.74
CA ALA A 23 7.96 -20.17 2.37
C ALA A 23 7.78 -18.65 2.14
N MET A 24 6.70 -18.25 1.45
CA MET A 24 6.38 -16.83 1.23
C MET A 24 6.07 -16.08 2.53
N GLU A 25 5.41 -16.72 3.49
CA GLU A 25 5.19 -16.18 4.85
C GLU A 25 6.52 -15.84 5.52
N MET A 26 7.47 -16.79 5.52
CA MET A 26 8.79 -16.58 6.14
C MET A 26 9.60 -15.48 5.46
N VAL A 27 9.58 -15.42 4.13
CA VAL A 27 10.23 -14.35 3.36
C VAL A 27 9.59 -12.99 3.67
N ALA A 28 8.26 -12.90 3.70
CA ALA A 28 7.56 -11.68 4.04
C ALA A 28 7.85 -11.22 5.47
N ALA A 29 7.91 -12.13 6.44
CA ALA A 29 8.28 -11.85 7.83
C ALA A 29 9.70 -11.24 7.94
N SER A 30 10.67 -11.81 7.22
CA SER A 30 12.04 -11.29 7.18
C SER A 30 12.10 -9.88 6.56
N LYS A 31 11.39 -9.66 5.43
CA LYS A 31 11.33 -8.36 4.75
C LYS A 31 10.60 -7.31 5.59
N MET A 32 9.51 -7.70 6.28
CA MET A 32 8.75 -6.80 7.15
C MET A 32 9.63 -6.19 8.24
N ARG A 33 10.53 -6.98 8.85
CA ARG A 33 11.46 -6.46 9.86
C ARG A 33 12.32 -5.33 9.29
N LYS A 34 12.94 -5.55 8.12
CA LYS A 34 13.80 -4.56 7.46
C LYS A 34 13.02 -3.30 7.03
N THR A 35 11.80 -3.47 6.50
CA THR A 35 10.97 -2.34 6.08
C THR A 35 10.47 -1.52 7.27
N LYS A 36 10.15 -2.18 8.39
CA LYS A 36 9.77 -1.51 9.64
C LYS A 36 10.92 -0.67 10.20
N ASP A 37 12.14 -1.21 10.24
CA ASP A 37 13.32 -0.48 10.71
C ASP A 37 13.55 0.78 9.85
N ARG A 38 13.42 0.66 8.51
CA ARG A 38 13.52 1.79 7.59
C ARG A 38 12.42 2.83 7.81
N MET A 39 11.17 2.39 7.97
CA MET A 39 10.04 3.27 8.28
C MET A 39 10.28 4.06 9.56
N GLN A 40 10.79 3.42 10.61
CA GLN A 40 11.10 4.09 11.87
C GLN A 40 12.25 5.10 11.73
N ALA A 41 13.25 4.80 10.91
CA ALA A 41 14.37 5.70 10.66
C ALA A 41 13.97 6.98 9.88
N THR A 42 12.96 6.92 9.02
CA THR A 42 12.52 8.07 8.20
C THR A 42 11.53 8.99 8.94
N ARG A 43 10.72 8.46 9.86
CA ARG A 43 9.69 9.22 10.60
C ARG A 43 10.21 10.50 11.31
N PRO A 44 11.35 10.51 12.04
CA PRO A 44 11.82 11.69 12.75
C PRO A 44 12.14 12.86 11.83
N TYR A 45 12.69 12.58 10.64
CA TYR A 45 13.03 13.59 9.65
C TYR A 45 11.79 14.31 9.13
N SER A 46 10.78 13.56 8.69
CA SER A 46 9.51 14.12 8.19
C SER A 46 8.79 14.98 9.24
N LYS A 47 8.81 14.56 10.51
CA LYS A 47 8.22 15.35 11.61
C LYS A 47 8.99 16.65 11.86
N LYS A 48 10.33 16.59 11.94
CA LYS A 48 11.15 17.77 12.24
C LYS A 48 11.10 18.83 11.15
N ILE A 49 11.11 18.45 9.87
CA ILE A 49 10.94 19.41 8.76
C ILE A 49 9.60 20.13 8.88
N GLY A 50 8.51 19.44 9.18
CA GLY A 50 7.20 20.06 9.35
C GLY A 50 7.20 21.13 10.45
N VAL A 51 7.89 20.88 11.58
CA VAL A 51 8.06 21.85 12.67
C VAL A 51 8.83 23.10 12.21
N ILE A 52 9.92 22.91 11.47
CA ILE A 52 10.74 24.02 10.97
C ILE A 52 9.92 24.88 10.00
N ILE A 53 9.16 24.28 9.09
CA ILE A 53 8.29 25.01 8.14
C ILE A 53 7.25 25.84 8.88
N LYS A 54 6.65 25.31 9.97
CA LYS A 54 5.71 26.08 10.78
C LYS A 54 6.36 27.32 11.36
N HIS A 55 7.54 27.19 11.96
CA HIS A 55 8.27 28.33 12.52
C HIS A 55 8.63 29.37 11.45
N LEU A 56 9.11 28.92 10.27
CA LEU A 56 9.44 29.80 9.16
C LEU A 56 8.22 30.55 8.61
N ALA A 57 7.09 29.87 8.47
CA ALA A 57 5.83 30.47 8.00
C ALA A 57 5.28 31.50 9.00
N GLN A 58 5.49 31.28 10.31
CA GLN A 58 5.09 32.22 11.34
C GLN A 58 6.05 33.43 11.47
N ALA A 59 7.35 33.22 11.27
CA ALA A 59 8.37 34.26 11.39
C ALA A 59 8.33 35.28 10.22
N ASN A 60 7.84 34.87 9.04
CA ASN A 60 7.76 35.72 7.85
C ASN A 60 6.34 35.84 7.30
N PRO A 61 5.43 36.57 7.97
CA PRO A 61 4.04 36.70 7.55
C PRO A 61 3.87 37.48 6.24
N GLU A 62 4.84 38.26 5.83
CA GLU A 62 4.82 39.04 4.57
C GLU A 62 5.03 38.17 3.34
N TYR A 63 5.80 37.08 3.47
CA TYR A 63 6.05 36.15 2.36
C TYR A 63 5.11 34.95 2.43
N LYS A 64 4.13 34.95 1.54
CA LYS A 64 3.19 33.82 1.40
C LYS A 64 3.61 32.92 0.23
N HIS A 65 4.33 31.85 0.54
CA HIS A 65 4.65 30.84 -0.48
C HIS A 65 3.38 30.23 -1.07
N PRO A 66 3.29 29.96 -2.39
CA PRO A 66 2.12 29.35 -3.05
C PRO A 66 1.62 28.07 -2.39
N TYR A 67 2.52 27.27 -1.77
CA TYR A 67 2.18 26.01 -1.08
C TYR A 67 1.48 26.21 0.28
N LEU A 68 1.41 27.43 0.79
CA LEU A 68 0.73 27.79 2.05
C LEU A 68 -0.61 28.49 1.81
N ILE A 69 -0.93 28.85 0.57
CA ILE A 69 -2.13 29.61 0.22
C ILE A 69 -3.21 28.64 -0.22
N ALA A 70 -4.36 28.66 0.49
CA ALA A 70 -5.56 27.97 0.03
C ALA A 70 -6.16 28.65 -1.19
N ARG A 71 -6.54 27.88 -2.21
CA ARG A 71 -7.18 28.33 -3.45
C ARG A 71 -8.57 27.74 -3.54
N GLU A 72 -9.44 28.35 -4.39
CA GLU A 72 -10.70 27.72 -4.77
C GLU A 72 -10.42 26.42 -5.52
N VAL A 73 -11.04 25.31 -5.07
CA VAL A 73 -10.71 23.97 -5.57
C VAL A 73 -11.51 23.68 -6.83
N LYS A 74 -10.84 23.58 -7.97
CA LYS A 74 -11.39 23.17 -9.27
C LYS A 74 -10.80 21.86 -9.74
N ARG A 75 -9.53 21.62 -9.43
CA ARG A 75 -8.82 20.40 -9.81
C ARG A 75 -7.90 19.92 -8.69
N ILE A 76 -7.93 18.63 -8.42
CA ILE A 76 -7.16 17.98 -7.37
C ILE A 76 -6.12 17.05 -7.98
N GLY A 77 -4.88 17.14 -7.50
CA GLY A 77 -3.83 16.15 -7.76
C GLY A 77 -3.81 15.08 -6.69
N VAL A 78 -3.62 13.82 -7.09
CA VAL A 78 -3.51 12.69 -6.16
C VAL A 78 -2.29 11.85 -6.48
N ILE A 79 -1.45 11.60 -5.48
CA ILE A 79 -0.38 10.62 -5.54
C ILE A 79 -0.85 9.37 -4.82
N LEU A 80 -1.14 8.31 -5.57
CA LEU A 80 -1.63 7.04 -5.04
C LEU A 80 -0.50 6.03 -4.91
N VAL A 81 -0.26 5.56 -3.69
CA VAL A 81 0.82 4.61 -3.38
C VAL A 81 0.25 3.21 -3.20
N GLY A 82 0.40 2.37 -4.22
CA GLY A 82 0.06 0.94 -4.17
C GLY A 82 1.28 0.03 -4.08
N SER A 83 1.07 -1.27 -4.20
CA SER A 83 2.15 -2.26 -4.23
C SER A 83 2.55 -2.63 -5.66
N ASP A 84 3.80 -3.10 -5.82
CA ASP A 84 4.23 -3.71 -7.09
C ASP A 84 3.74 -5.15 -7.24
N ARG A 85 3.68 -5.90 -6.15
CA ARG A 85 3.36 -7.33 -6.15
C ARG A 85 2.02 -7.58 -5.45
N GLY A 86 1.35 -8.67 -5.86
CA GLY A 86 0.12 -9.14 -5.23
C GLY A 86 0.36 -10.02 -4.01
N LEU A 87 -0.67 -10.79 -3.66
CA LEU A 87 -0.70 -11.74 -2.54
C LEU A 87 -0.54 -11.07 -1.16
N CYS A 88 -0.91 -9.80 -1.04
CA CYS A 88 -0.93 -9.01 0.20
C CYS A 88 -2.37 -8.87 0.78
N GLY A 89 -3.19 -9.90 0.61
CA GLY A 89 -4.57 -9.89 1.09
C GLY A 89 -5.40 -8.75 0.51
N GLY A 90 -6.15 -8.07 1.35
CA GLY A 90 -7.02 -6.95 0.98
C GLY A 90 -6.35 -5.58 0.92
N LEU A 91 -5.04 -5.47 1.11
CA LEU A 91 -4.34 -4.17 1.22
C LEU A 91 -4.67 -3.22 0.08
N ASN A 92 -4.39 -3.62 -1.16
CA ASN A 92 -4.64 -2.79 -2.34
C ASN A 92 -6.14 -2.57 -2.58
N SER A 93 -6.96 -3.60 -2.40
CA SER A 93 -8.42 -3.51 -2.61
C SER A 93 -9.06 -2.51 -1.65
N ASN A 94 -8.63 -2.47 -0.39
CA ASN A 94 -9.13 -1.52 0.60
C ASN A 94 -8.67 -0.10 0.29
N LEU A 95 -7.41 0.08 -0.13
CA LEU A 95 -6.85 1.36 -0.56
C LEU A 95 -7.62 1.91 -1.79
N PHE A 96 -7.80 1.07 -2.81
CA PHE A 96 -8.51 1.48 -4.03
C PHE A 96 -9.98 1.79 -3.77
N ARG A 97 -10.64 1.01 -2.89
CA ARG A 97 -12.02 1.32 -2.46
C ARG A 97 -12.10 2.68 -1.76
N LYS A 98 -11.15 2.98 -0.86
CA LYS A 98 -11.09 4.30 -0.19
C LYS A 98 -10.91 5.42 -1.21
N MET A 99 -9.99 5.25 -2.17
CA MET A 99 -9.75 6.23 -3.23
C MET A 99 -10.99 6.40 -4.13
N LEU A 100 -11.63 5.31 -4.54
CA LEU A 100 -12.86 5.39 -5.35
C LEU A 100 -13.99 6.13 -4.63
N THR A 101 -14.16 5.89 -3.33
CA THR A 101 -15.14 6.64 -2.52
C THR A 101 -14.84 8.14 -2.54
N GLN A 102 -13.58 8.51 -2.44
CA GLN A 102 -13.14 9.91 -2.49
C GLN A 102 -13.34 10.52 -3.88
N LEU A 103 -13.03 9.77 -4.95
CA LEU A 103 -13.26 10.21 -6.33
C LEU A 103 -14.75 10.47 -6.60
N ILE A 104 -15.64 9.60 -6.13
CA ILE A 104 -17.09 9.79 -6.27
C ILE A 104 -17.57 11.04 -5.53
N GLN A 105 -16.96 11.36 -4.39
CA GLN A 105 -17.29 12.56 -3.64
C GLN A 105 -16.87 13.82 -4.41
N TRP A 106 -15.63 13.87 -4.92
CA TRP A 106 -15.13 14.99 -5.72
C TRP A 106 -15.86 15.17 -7.05
N ASP A 107 -16.25 14.06 -7.69
CA ASP A 107 -17.07 14.11 -8.92
C ASP A 107 -18.44 14.77 -8.67
N LYS A 108 -19.09 14.49 -7.52
CA LYS A 108 -20.32 15.16 -7.11
C LYS A 108 -20.16 16.67 -6.89
N GLU A 109 -18.98 17.09 -6.51
CA GLU A 109 -18.60 18.50 -6.30
C GLU A 109 -18.11 19.15 -7.61
N ASN A 110 -18.15 18.42 -8.75
CA ASN A 110 -17.63 18.81 -10.07
C ASN A 110 -16.14 19.18 -10.06
N ILE A 111 -15.35 18.48 -9.24
CA ILE A 111 -13.91 18.66 -9.13
C ILE A 111 -13.21 17.63 -10.02
N GLU A 112 -12.38 18.09 -10.94
CA GLU A 112 -11.54 17.21 -11.77
C GLU A 112 -10.37 16.66 -10.98
N VAL A 113 -9.94 15.42 -11.30
CA VAL A 113 -8.87 14.75 -10.56
C VAL A 113 -7.77 14.24 -11.50
N ASP A 114 -6.55 14.71 -11.26
CA ASP A 114 -5.33 14.22 -11.88
C ASP A 114 -4.64 13.21 -10.95
N VAL A 115 -4.35 12.01 -11.45
CA VAL A 115 -3.79 10.94 -10.64
C VAL A 115 -2.38 10.60 -11.09
N CYS A 116 -1.45 10.53 -10.15
CA CYS A 116 -0.17 9.87 -10.31
C CYS A 116 -0.16 8.58 -9.49
N THR A 117 0.30 7.48 -10.08
CA THR A 117 0.35 6.19 -9.41
C THR A 117 1.77 5.73 -9.14
N ILE A 118 1.98 5.21 -7.94
CA ILE A 118 3.22 4.54 -7.52
C ILE A 118 2.88 3.08 -7.26
N GLY A 119 3.54 2.16 -7.97
CA GLY A 119 3.33 0.72 -7.87
C GLY A 119 2.47 0.13 -8.99
N THR A 120 2.90 -1.03 -9.48
CA THR A 120 2.30 -1.72 -10.64
C THR A 120 0.81 -2.05 -10.44
N LYS A 121 0.39 -2.39 -9.22
CA LYS A 121 -1.02 -2.73 -8.95
C LYS A 121 -1.92 -1.51 -8.99
N ALA A 122 -1.44 -0.35 -8.53
CA ALA A 122 -2.15 0.92 -8.63
C ALA A 122 -2.27 1.36 -10.10
N SER A 123 -1.16 1.36 -10.83
CA SER A 123 -1.14 1.72 -12.26
C SER A 123 -2.10 0.85 -13.07
N GLY A 124 -2.04 -0.49 -12.89
CA GLY A 124 -2.90 -1.42 -13.64
C GLY A 124 -4.39 -1.29 -13.31
N PHE A 125 -4.74 -0.89 -12.10
CA PHE A 125 -6.15 -0.68 -11.73
C PHE A 125 -6.68 0.65 -12.26
N PHE A 126 -5.94 1.75 -12.07
CA PHE A 126 -6.40 3.09 -12.42
C PHE A 126 -6.30 3.40 -13.92
N SER A 127 -5.42 2.71 -14.67
CA SER A 127 -5.37 2.83 -16.14
C SER A 127 -6.66 2.36 -16.84
N ASN A 128 -7.46 1.50 -16.19
CA ASN A 128 -8.74 1.02 -16.73
C ASN A 128 -9.94 1.91 -16.31
N LEU A 129 -9.71 2.92 -15.50
CA LEU A 129 -10.73 3.87 -15.05
C LEU A 129 -10.66 5.15 -15.90
N LYS A 130 -11.79 5.86 -16.03
CA LYS A 130 -11.86 7.17 -16.68
C LYS A 130 -11.29 8.28 -15.76
N VAL A 131 -10.03 8.14 -15.35
CA VAL A 131 -9.31 9.13 -14.53
C VAL A 131 -8.14 9.64 -15.34
N ASN A 132 -7.81 10.91 -15.21
CA ASN A 132 -6.64 11.47 -15.89
C ASN A 132 -5.35 11.01 -15.20
N LEU A 133 -4.68 10.00 -15.78
CA LEU A 133 -3.41 9.47 -15.27
C LEU A 133 -2.25 10.25 -15.88
N VAL A 134 -1.66 11.18 -15.09
CA VAL A 134 -0.60 12.09 -15.56
C VAL A 134 0.81 11.57 -15.32
N GLY A 135 0.98 10.57 -14.46
CA GLY A 135 2.30 9.98 -14.18
C GLY A 135 2.22 8.64 -13.49
N GLN A 136 3.27 7.83 -13.68
CA GLN A 136 3.37 6.54 -13.01
C GLN A 136 4.82 6.18 -12.70
N ALA A 137 5.02 5.55 -11.54
CA ALA A 137 6.27 4.89 -11.16
C ALA A 137 5.97 3.45 -10.77
N SER A 138 6.75 2.50 -11.25
CA SER A 138 6.54 1.08 -10.98
C SER A 138 7.88 0.34 -10.91
N LYS A 139 7.85 -0.90 -10.40
CA LYS A 139 9.03 -1.75 -10.26
C LYS A 139 10.09 -1.18 -9.31
N LEU A 140 9.64 -0.52 -8.24
CA LEU A 140 10.51 0.12 -7.24
C LEU A 140 11.25 -0.89 -6.34
N GLY A 141 10.84 -2.16 -6.38
CA GLY A 141 11.46 -3.23 -5.62
C GLY A 141 11.18 -3.20 -4.11
N ASP A 142 12.00 -3.94 -3.35
CA ASP A 142 11.84 -4.07 -1.91
C ASP A 142 12.48 -2.91 -1.12
N SER A 143 13.30 -2.11 -1.78
CA SER A 143 14.08 -1.01 -1.18
C SER A 143 14.01 0.23 -2.06
N PRO A 144 12.85 0.90 -2.15
CA PRO A 144 12.71 2.08 -2.98
C PRO A 144 13.60 3.23 -2.48
N HIS A 145 14.15 4.00 -3.41
CA HIS A 145 14.89 5.22 -3.16
C HIS A 145 14.06 6.44 -3.53
N LEU A 146 14.36 7.58 -2.93
CA LEU A 146 13.69 8.83 -3.25
C LEU A 146 13.81 9.18 -4.74
N GLN A 147 14.95 8.90 -5.34
CA GLN A 147 15.22 9.15 -6.76
C GLN A 147 14.23 8.45 -7.71
N ASP A 148 13.69 7.29 -7.30
CA ASP A 148 12.77 6.49 -8.10
C ASP A 148 11.38 7.14 -8.23
N ILE A 149 11.03 8.06 -7.32
CA ILE A 149 9.71 8.69 -7.23
C ILE A 149 9.74 10.21 -7.47
N VAL A 150 10.92 10.82 -7.51
CA VAL A 150 11.08 12.29 -7.73
C VAL A 150 10.36 12.73 -9.00
N GLY A 151 10.40 11.96 -10.08
CA GLY A 151 9.71 12.29 -11.33
C GLY A 151 8.19 12.43 -11.16
N VAL A 152 7.56 11.53 -10.41
CA VAL A 152 6.11 11.59 -10.13
C VAL A 152 5.78 12.80 -9.24
N ILE A 153 6.60 13.06 -8.23
CA ILE A 153 6.43 14.20 -7.33
C ILE A 153 6.55 15.50 -8.11
N LYS A 154 7.59 15.61 -8.95
CA LYS A 154 7.85 16.81 -9.75
C LYS A 154 6.70 17.13 -10.70
N ILE A 155 6.13 16.14 -11.40
CA ILE A 155 4.96 16.34 -12.28
C ILE A 155 3.81 17.02 -11.51
N MET A 156 3.53 16.57 -10.27
CA MET A 156 2.47 17.13 -9.46
C MET A 156 2.81 18.51 -8.91
N LEU A 157 4.05 18.75 -8.49
CA LEU A 157 4.49 20.05 -8.01
C LEU A 157 4.48 21.08 -9.13
N ASP A 158 5.03 20.77 -10.32
CA ASP A 158 4.99 21.64 -11.51
C ASP A 158 3.54 21.96 -11.94
N SER A 159 2.62 21.00 -11.75
CA SER A 159 1.19 21.20 -12.02
C SER A 159 0.54 22.13 -10.99
N TYR A 160 0.93 22.05 -9.73
CA TYR A 160 0.46 22.93 -8.66
C TYR A 160 1.00 24.36 -8.81
N GLU A 161 2.27 24.51 -9.12
CA GLU A 161 2.92 25.81 -9.36
C GLU A 161 2.33 26.53 -10.59
N ALA A 162 2.05 25.76 -11.65
CA ALA A 162 1.39 26.28 -12.85
C ALA A 162 -0.11 26.59 -12.65
N GLY A 163 -0.68 26.35 -11.46
CA GLY A 163 -2.10 26.57 -11.16
C GLY A 163 -3.04 25.59 -11.89
N ARG A 164 -2.53 24.46 -12.38
CA ARG A 164 -3.35 23.42 -13.02
C ARG A 164 -4.08 22.55 -11.99
N ILE A 165 -3.52 22.38 -10.80
CA ILE A 165 -4.16 21.75 -9.66
C ILE A 165 -4.13 22.71 -8.47
N ASP A 166 -5.18 22.67 -7.65
CA ASP A 166 -5.40 23.58 -6.53
C ASP A 166 -5.08 22.92 -5.19
N GLN A 167 -5.17 21.58 -5.15
CA GLN A 167 -4.82 20.77 -3.98
C GLN A 167 -4.05 19.53 -4.41
N LEU A 168 -3.20 19.04 -3.54
CA LEU A 168 -2.45 17.78 -3.73
C LEU A 168 -2.68 16.87 -2.53
N TYR A 169 -3.05 15.63 -2.81
CA TYR A 169 -3.25 14.57 -1.80
C TYR A 169 -2.30 13.41 -2.02
N ILE A 170 -1.93 12.74 -0.93
CA ILE A 170 -1.34 11.42 -0.97
C ILE A 170 -2.35 10.39 -0.43
N VAL A 171 -2.45 9.27 -1.13
CA VAL A 171 -3.29 8.13 -0.74
C VAL A 171 -2.38 6.93 -0.55
N SER A 172 -2.25 6.48 0.70
CA SER A 172 -1.33 5.41 1.09
C SER A 172 -1.92 4.58 2.22
N ASN A 173 -1.22 3.49 2.60
CA ASN A 173 -1.58 2.70 3.76
C ASN A 173 -0.69 3.07 4.95
N GLU A 174 -1.32 3.44 6.06
CA GLU A 174 -0.67 3.68 7.34
C GLU A 174 -0.44 2.35 8.09
N PHE A 175 0.74 2.17 8.63
CA PHE A 175 1.09 1.01 9.44
C PHE A 175 0.68 1.21 10.91
N VAL A 176 -0.44 0.62 11.30
CA VAL A 176 -0.91 0.63 12.70
C VAL A 176 -0.21 -0.49 13.48
N ASN A 177 -0.33 -1.72 12.99
CA ASN A 177 0.35 -2.90 13.53
C ASN A 177 0.43 -3.99 12.45
N THR A 178 1.04 -5.13 12.78
CA THR A 178 1.21 -6.24 11.83
C THR A 178 -0.10 -6.80 11.27
N MET A 179 -1.19 -6.75 12.06
CA MET A 179 -2.51 -7.26 11.66
C MET A 179 -3.38 -6.21 10.98
N THR A 180 -3.15 -4.92 11.27
CA THR A 180 -4.02 -3.83 10.85
C THR A 180 -3.22 -2.80 10.06
N GLN A 181 -3.61 -2.57 8.83
CA GLN A 181 -3.15 -1.49 7.97
C GLN A 181 -4.37 -0.64 7.60
N ARG A 182 -4.22 0.68 7.68
CA ARG A 182 -5.31 1.62 7.46
C ARG A 182 -5.06 2.45 6.21
N PRO A 183 -5.95 2.40 5.20
CA PRO A 183 -5.86 3.29 4.04
C PRO A 183 -6.18 4.72 4.48
N THR A 184 -5.28 5.66 4.16
CA THR A 184 -5.37 7.08 4.49
C THR A 184 -5.38 7.93 3.23
N VAL A 185 -6.03 9.08 3.32
CA VAL A 185 -5.99 10.17 2.36
C VAL A 185 -5.51 11.38 3.13
N GLU A 186 -4.32 11.86 2.82
CA GLU A 186 -3.67 12.99 3.49
C GLU A 186 -3.46 14.13 2.50
N GLN A 187 -3.81 15.35 2.88
CA GLN A 187 -3.54 16.52 2.08
C GLN A 187 -2.06 16.90 2.20
N LEU A 188 -1.38 17.08 1.08
CA LEU A 188 0.00 17.56 1.03
C LEU A 188 0.06 19.06 0.77
N LEU A 189 -0.79 19.56 -0.14
CA LEU A 189 -0.87 20.96 -0.51
C LEU A 189 -2.32 21.43 -0.60
N PRO A 190 -2.62 22.68 -0.18
CA PRO A 190 -1.73 23.56 0.58
C PRO A 190 -1.37 22.94 1.93
N VAL A 191 -0.19 23.26 2.45
CA VAL A 191 0.25 22.82 3.78
C VAL A 191 -0.60 23.51 4.83
N VAL A 192 -1.45 22.74 5.52
CA VAL A 192 -2.28 23.28 6.59
C VAL A 192 -1.45 23.43 7.86
N ALA A 193 -1.22 24.66 8.28
CA ALA A 193 -0.41 24.96 9.47
C ALA A 193 -0.96 24.34 10.79
N CYS A 194 -2.20 23.81 10.75
CA CYS A 194 -2.92 23.31 11.93
C CYS A 194 -2.53 21.88 12.35
N GLU A 195 -1.88 21.07 11.50
CA GLU A 195 -1.51 19.68 11.81
C GLU A 195 -0.18 19.55 12.59
N LEU A 196 0.44 20.68 12.92
CA LEU A 196 1.73 20.71 13.59
C LEU A 196 1.48 20.99 15.09
N ASP A 197 1.83 20.04 15.94
CA ASP A 197 1.64 19.98 17.40
C ASP A 197 1.53 21.35 18.11
N GLU A 198 0.46 21.55 18.89
CA GLU A 198 0.16 22.76 19.65
C GLU A 198 1.18 23.10 20.76
N ASN A 199 2.15 22.24 21.02
CA ASN A 199 3.05 22.35 22.17
C ASN A 199 4.35 23.15 21.92
N LEU A 200 4.46 23.88 20.81
CA LEU A 200 5.67 24.65 20.51
C LEU A 200 5.46 26.16 20.76
N SER A 201 5.31 26.50 22.05
CA SER A 201 5.23 27.89 22.54
C SER A 201 6.60 28.56 22.72
N GLY A 202 7.55 28.36 21.81
CA GLY A 202 8.85 29.02 21.84
C GLY A 202 9.04 29.91 20.62
N HIS A 203 9.33 31.22 20.83
CA HIS A 203 9.89 32.06 19.78
C HIS A 203 11.32 31.57 19.51
N TRP A 204 11.51 30.89 18.36
CA TRP A 204 12.82 30.47 17.89
C TRP A 204 13.24 31.45 16.81
N ASP A 205 14.23 32.30 17.09
CA ASP A 205 14.89 33.10 16.08
C ASP A 205 15.96 32.25 15.38
N TYR A 206 15.67 31.83 14.15
CA TYR A 206 16.64 31.18 13.29
C TYR A 206 17.44 32.23 12.52
N ILE A 207 18.73 32.02 12.41
CA ILE A 207 19.57 32.77 11.47
C ILE A 207 19.44 32.07 10.13
N TYR A 208 18.96 32.83 9.11
CA TYR A 208 18.74 32.31 7.77
C TYR A 208 19.89 32.71 6.87
N GLU A 209 20.47 31.75 6.15
CA GLU A 209 21.48 31.98 5.13
C GLU A 209 21.11 31.19 3.86
N PRO A 210 21.06 31.79 2.66
CA PRO A 210 21.30 33.19 2.36
C PRO A 210 20.11 34.12 2.65
N ASP A 211 18.85 33.65 2.46
CA ASP A 211 17.61 34.39 2.71
C ASP A 211 16.51 33.45 3.20
N ALA A 212 15.64 33.92 4.08
CA ALA A 212 14.52 33.18 4.65
C ALA A 212 13.57 32.62 3.56
N LYS A 213 13.40 33.36 2.45
CA LYS A 213 12.57 32.94 1.32
C LYS A 213 13.14 31.72 0.61
N ASP A 214 14.41 31.78 0.21
CA ASP A 214 15.07 30.69 -0.51
C ASP A 214 15.13 29.41 0.34
N VAL A 215 15.35 29.58 1.65
CA VAL A 215 15.34 28.48 2.63
C VAL A 215 13.94 27.86 2.73
N LEU A 216 12.88 28.68 2.79
CA LEU A 216 11.49 28.20 2.87
C LEU A 216 11.08 27.43 1.60
N ASP A 217 11.40 27.97 0.42
CA ASP A 217 11.09 27.33 -0.87
C ASP A 217 11.79 25.96 -0.98
N TYR A 218 13.06 25.88 -0.59
CA TYR A 218 13.81 24.63 -0.57
C TYR A 218 13.22 23.62 0.44
N LEU A 219 12.91 24.08 1.65
CA LEU A 219 12.37 23.21 2.71
C LEU A 219 10.97 22.68 2.40
N LEU A 220 10.11 23.49 1.77
CA LEU A 220 8.76 23.05 1.37
C LEU A 220 8.83 21.93 0.32
N ASN A 221 9.69 22.06 -0.68
CA ASN A 221 9.90 20.99 -1.66
C ASN A 221 10.42 19.71 -0.99
N ARG A 222 11.42 19.83 -0.11
CA ARG A 222 11.95 18.70 0.65
C ARG A 222 10.93 18.06 1.60
N PHE A 223 10.05 18.86 2.18
CA PHE A 223 8.98 18.36 3.02
C PHE A 223 8.03 17.46 2.24
N ILE A 224 7.57 17.91 1.05
CA ILE A 224 6.66 17.12 0.22
C ILE A 224 7.34 15.84 -0.26
N GLU A 225 8.58 15.92 -0.74
CA GLU A 225 9.38 14.76 -1.12
C GLU A 225 9.49 13.76 0.05
N SER A 226 9.78 14.26 1.25
CA SER A 226 9.91 13.44 2.47
C SER A 226 8.59 12.80 2.87
N LYS A 227 7.47 13.53 2.77
CA LYS A 227 6.12 13.01 3.07
C LYS A 227 5.72 11.90 2.10
N VAL A 228 5.91 12.09 0.80
CA VAL A 228 5.61 11.07 -0.21
C VAL A 228 6.53 9.85 -0.02
N TYR A 229 7.81 10.06 0.23
CA TYR A 229 8.74 8.97 0.50
C TYR A 229 8.39 8.20 1.77
N GLN A 230 7.98 8.91 2.84
CA GLN A 230 7.50 8.27 4.06
C GLN A 230 6.25 7.41 3.78
N GLY A 231 5.27 7.92 3.04
CA GLY A 231 4.09 7.17 2.63
C GLY A 231 4.44 5.92 1.82
N LEU A 232 5.44 6.00 0.93
CA LEU A 232 5.92 4.85 0.16
C LEU A 232 6.59 3.79 1.05
N VAL A 233 7.49 4.19 1.94
CA VAL A 233 8.20 3.27 2.85
C VAL A 233 7.22 2.63 3.83
N GLU A 234 6.25 3.38 4.31
CA GLU A 234 5.20 2.89 5.20
C GLU A 234 4.26 1.90 4.48
N ASN A 235 3.85 2.21 3.25
CA ASN A 235 3.08 1.29 2.41
C ASN A 235 3.84 -0.01 2.12
N ASN A 236 5.16 0.05 1.93
CA ASN A 236 5.98 -1.15 1.75
C ASN A 236 6.01 -2.01 3.03
N ALA A 237 6.09 -1.40 4.21
CA ALA A 237 5.97 -2.14 5.47
C ALA A 237 4.58 -2.78 5.62
N CYS A 238 3.51 -2.06 5.27
CA CYS A 238 2.14 -2.58 5.21
C CYS A 238 2.02 -3.77 4.26
N GLU A 239 2.63 -3.68 3.08
CA GLU A 239 2.62 -4.74 2.06
C GLU A 239 3.24 -6.04 2.59
N GLN A 240 4.42 -5.96 3.23
CA GLN A 240 5.08 -7.15 3.77
C GLN A 240 4.31 -7.74 4.96
N ALA A 241 3.75 -6.90 5.84
CA ALA A 241 2.91 -7.35 6.95
C ALA A 241 1.63 -8.05 6.46
N ALA A 242 0.91 -7.42 5.55
CA ALA A 242 -0.32 -7.98 4.97
C ALA A 242 -0.04 -9.28 4.20
N ARG A 243 1.07 -9.34 3.47
CA ARG A 243 1.49 -10.58 2.77
C ARG A 243 1.81 -11.69 3.75
N MET A 244 2.53 -11.42 4.83
CA MET A 244 2.83 -12.41 5.87
C MET A 244 1.54 -13.01 6.45
N VAL A 245 0.58 -12.17 6.84
CA VAL A 245 -0.70 -12.61 7.40
C VAL A 245 -1.52 -13.40 6.38
N ALA A 246 -1.60 -12.92 5.14
CA ALA A 246 -2.34 -13.59 4.06
C ALA A 246 -1.74 -14.97 3.73
N MET A 247 -0.41 -15.09 3.68
CA MET A 247 0.27 -16.35 3.41
C MET A 247 0.16 -17.34 4.56
N LYS A 248 0.18 -16.87 5.81
CA LYS A 248 -0.12 -17.70 6.99
C LYS A 248 -1.52 -18.27 6.89
N SER A 249 -2.52 -17.44 6.69
CA SER A 249 -3.92 -17.89 6.54
C SER A 249 -4.10 -18.86 5.37
N ALA A 250 -3.43 -18.62 4.24
CA ALA A 250 -3.45 -19.54 3.10
C ALA A 250 -2.82 -20.91 3.42
N SER A 251 -1.71 -20.93 4.19
CA SER A 251 -1.05 -22.17 4.64
C SER A 251 -1.94 -22.98 5.60
N ASP A 252 -2.61 -22.30 6.53
CA ASP A 252 -3.51 -22.92 7.50
C ASP A 252 -4.74 -23.50 6.79
N ASN A 253 -5.35 -22.75 5.89
CA ASN A 253 -6.47 -23.21 5.07
C ASN A 253 -6.09 -24.41 4.18
N ALA A 254 -4.89 -24.40 3.59
CA ALA A 254 -4.39 -25.54 2.83
C ALA A 254 -4.24 -26.78 3.72
N GLY A 255 -3.79 -26.62 4.97
CA GLY A 255 -3.72 -27.70 5.95
C GLY A 255 -5.09 -28.34 6.24
N ASN A 256 -6.10 -27.53 6.46
CA ASN A 256 -7.47 -27.97 6.70
C ASN A 256 -8.03 -28.75 5.50
N LEU A 257 -7.86 -28.18 4.28
CA LEU A 257 -8.28 -28.84 3.04
C LEU A 257 -7.59 -30.20 2.81
N ILE A 258 -6.31 -30.32 3.16
CA ILE A 258 -5.59 -31.60 3.10
C ILE A 258 -6.22 -32.61 4.06
N GLY A 259 -6.56 -32.22 5.28
CA GLY A 259 -7.23 -33.07 6.25
C GLY A 259 -8.59 -33.58 5.75
N GLU A 260 -9.42 -32.68 5.23
CA GLU A 260 -10.72 -33.04 4.65
C GLU A 260 -10.59 -34.00 3.47
N LEU A 261 -9.69 -33.72 2.54
CA LEU A 261 -9.45 -34.58 1.38
C LEU A 261 -8.89 -35.95 1.77
N GLN A 262 -8.09 -36.03 2.84
CA GLN A 262 -7.60 -37.31 3.36
C GLN A 262 -8.74 -38.16 3.93
N LEU A 263 -9.70 -37.55 4.62
CA LEU A 263 -10.91 -38.30 5.09
C LEU A 263 -11.73 -38.80 3.92
N ILE A 264 -11.97 -37.96 2.90
CA ILE A 264 -12.71 -38.37 1.70
C ILE A 264 -11.97 -39.50 0.96
N TYR A 265 -10.65 -39.39 0.82
CA TYR A 265 -9.82 -40.42 0.20
C TYR A 265 -9.93 -41.76 0.95
N ASN A 266 -9.82 -41.74 2.29
CA ASN A 266 -9.89 -42.94 3.09
C ASN A 266 -11.29 -43.64 3.00
N LYS A 267 -12.38 -42.83 3.02
CA LYS A 267 -13.74 -43.36 2.81
C LYS A 267 -13.91 -43.97 1.42
N ALA A 268 -13.46 -43.29 0.37
CA ALA A 268 -13.52 -43.80 -1.00
C ALA A 268 -12.67 -45.09 -1.17
N ARG A 269 -11.50 -45.13 -0.54
CA ARG A 269 -10.65 -46.32 -0.54
C ARG A 269 -11.33 -47.51 0.18
N GLN A 270 -11.90 -47.28 1.36
CA GLN A 270 -12.62 -48.33 2.11
C GLN A 270 -13.79 -48.84 1.30
N ALA A 271 -14.61 -47.97 0.71
CA ALA A 271 -15.73 -48.36 -0.15
C ALA A 271 -15.29 -49.19 -1.34
N ALA A 272 -14.21 -48.83 -2.01
CA ALA A 272 -13.65 -49.56 -3.14
C ALA A 272 -13.16 -50.95 -2.72
N ILE A 273 -12.43 -51.06 -1.59
CA ILE A 273 -11.98 -52.34 -1.04
C ILE A 273 -13.17 -53.23 -0.68
N THR A 274 -14.19 -52.67 0.00
CA THR A 274 -15.40 -53.44 0.38
C THR A 274 -16.12 -53.93 -0.87
N GLN A 275 -16.24 -53.11 -1.90
CA GLN A 275 -16.85 -53.51 -3.17
C GLN A 275 -16.07 -54.64 -3.84
N GLU A 276 -14.74 -54.53 -3.96
CA GLU A 276 -13.88 -55.56 -4.54
C GLU A 276 -14.00 -56.88 -3.77
N ILE A 277 -14.01 -56.84 -2.42
CA ILE A 277 -14.21 -58.03 -1.59
C ILE A 277 -15.60 -58.63 -1.86
N SER A 278 -16.65 -57.80 -1.91
CA SER A 278 -18.02 -58.27 -2.17
C SER A 278 -18.16 -58.90 -3.55
N GLU A 279 -17.51 -58.36 -4.57
CA GLU A 279 -17.48 -58.92 -5.93
C GLU A 279 -16.74 -60.28 -5.97
N ILE A 280 -15.62 -60.41 -5.24
CA ILE A 280 -14.88 -61.68 -5.13
C ILE A 280 -15.73 -62.75 -4.44
N VAL A 281 -16.37 -62.40 -3.31
CA VAL A 281 -17.22 -63.33 -2.55
C VAL A 281 -18.43 -63.75 -3.37
N ALA A 282 -19.11 -62.81 -4.06
CA ALA A 282 -20.23 -63.11 -4.93
C ALA A 282 -19.83 -64.01 -6.12
N GLY A 283 -18.65 -63.75 -6.71
CA GLY A 283 -18.10 -64.59 -7.77
C GLY A 283 -17.76 -66.04 -7.30
N ALA A 284 -17.18 -66.14 -6.10
CA ALA A 284 -16.90 -67.47 -5.52
C ALA A 284 -18.16 -68.26 -5.10
N ALA A 285 -19.26 -67.57 -4.78
CA ALA A 285 -20.56 -68.24 -4.47
C ALA A 285 -21.38 -68.63 -5.72
N ALA A 286 -20.97 -68.10 -6.93
CA ALA A 286 -21.64 -68.42 -8.18
C ALA A 286 -20.99 -69.60 -8.97
N VAL A 287 -19.86 -70.11 -8.46
CA VAL A 287 -19.18 -71.35 -8.95
C VAL A 287 -19.50 -72.53 -7.97
#